data_f45b0c65d4dc8e2313b375e81f3d0851
#
_entry.id   f45b0c65d4dc8e2313b375e81f3d0851
#
_cell.length_a   1.000
_cell.length_b   1.000
_cell.length_c   1.000
_cell.angle_alpha   90.00
_cell.angle_beta   90.00
_cell.angle_gamma   90.00
#
_symmetry.space_group_name_H-M   'P 1'
#
loop_
_entity.id
_entity.type
_entity.pdbx_description
1 polymer ?
#
loop_
_entity_poly.entity_id
_entity_poly.type
_entity_poly.pdbx_seq_one_letter_code
_entity_poly.pdbx_strand_id
1 'polypeptide(L)'
;MQFNQVENPRGNPLKIDGQIWIFAPLSLGVAEKLMPKLKTFDPSDFALVADVAYGSLKRNYPDITRDFIADELLDVGHVNDVFETVMGASGLVYTGDEPQEGDSGE
;
A
#
# COMPACT_ATOMS: atom_id res chain seq x y z
N MET A 1 -17.69 7.16 5.75
CA MET A 1 -16.23 7.09 6.00
C MET A 1 -15.83 8.25 6.89
N GLN A 2 -14.96 8.00 7.88
CA GLN A 2 -14.63 9.04 8.84
C GLN A 2 -13.52 9.98 8.36
N PHE A 3 -12.84 9.65 7.28
CA PHE A 3 -11.79 10.51 6.73
C PHE A 3 -12.23 11.12 5.42
N ASN A 4 -11.84 12.37 5.19
CA ASN A 4 -12.13 13.02 3.92
C ASN A 4 -11.32 12.39 2.81
N GLN A 5 -12.00 12.11 1.69
CA GLN A 5 -11.34 11.57 0.52
C GLN A 5 -11.14 12.70 -0.49
N VAL A 6 -9.97 12.71 -1.15
CA VAL A 6 -9.75 13.71 -2.19
C VAL A 6 -10.72 13.52 -3.33
N GLU A 7 -10.91 14.55 -4.15
CA GLU A 7 -11.93 14.55 -5.19
C GLU A 7 -11.71 13.46 -6.22
N ASN A 8 -10.46 13.24 -6.61
CA ASN A 8 -10.14 12.24 -7.62
C ASN A 8 -9.08 11.29 -7.07
N PRO A 9 -9.47 10.34 -6.21
CA PRO A 9 -8.50 9.43 -5.62
C PRO A 9 -7.86 8.57 -6.69
N ARG A 10 -6.56 8.29 -6.53
CA ARG A 10 -5.80 7.51 -7.49
C ARG A 10 -5.37 6.19 -6.87
N GLY A 11 -5.20 5.19 -7.72
CA GLY A 11 -4.65 3.92 -7.30
C GLY A 11 -5.66 2.80 -7.39
N ASN A 12 -5.44 1.78 -6.57
CA ASN A 12 -6.22 0.56 -6.62
C ASN A 12 -7.09 0.40 -5.39
N PRO A 13 -8.32 -0.11 -5.55
CA PRO A 13 -9.19 -0.33 -4.40
C PRO A 13 -8.83 -1.62 -3.67
N LEU A 14 -9.06 -1.62 -2.36
CA LEU A 14 -8.97 -2.81 -1.54
C LEU A 14 -10.08 -2.73 -0.50
N LYS A 15 -10.87 -3.79 -0.42
CA LYS A 15 -11.95 -3.83 0.56
C LYS A 15 -11.43 -4.35 1.89
N ILE A 16 -11.63 -3.58 2.94
CA ILE A 16 -11.22 -3.93 4.29
C ILE A 16 -12.43 -3.77 5.20
N ASP A 17 -12.85 -4.87 5.81
CA ASP A 17 -13.98 -4.88 6.74
C ASP A 17 -15.24 -4.22 6.14
N GLY A 18 -15.52 -4.55 4.89
CA GLY A 18 -16.74 -4.09 4.25
C GLY A 18 -16.65 -2.70 3.64
N GLN A 19 -15.53 -2.01 3.81
CA GLN A 19 -15.34 -0.66 3.28
C GLN A 19 -14.21 -0.66 2.26
N ILE A 20 -14.42 0.05 1.16
CA ILE A 20 -13.42 0.12 0.10
C ILE A 20 -12.49 1.30 0.35
N TRP A 21 -11.20 1.02 0.37
CA TRP A 21 -10.16 2.02 0.50
C TRP A 21 -9.35 2.04 -0.79
N ILE A 22 -9.06 3.24 -1.31
CA ILE A 22 -8.31 3.38 -2.54
C ILE A 22 -6.86 3.71 -2.17
N PHE A 23 -5.97 2.79 -2.50
CA PHE A 23 -4.54 2.92 -2.16
C PHE A 23 -3.82 3.60 -3.32
N ALA A 24 -3.30 4.78 -3.06
CA ALA A 24 -2.62 5.58 -4.06
C ALA A 24 -1.23 5.05 -4.35
N PRO A 25 -0.66 5.39 -5.53
CA PRO A 25 0.75 5.10 -5.78
C PRO A 25 1.61 5.80 -4.74
N LEU A 26 2.71 5.17 -4.35
CA LEU A 26 3.66 5.82 -3.45
C LEU A 26 4.32 7.00 -4.17
N SER A 27 4.53 8.08 -3.44
CA SER A 27 5.29 9.19 -4.01
C SER A 27 6.74 8.76 -4.20
N LEU A 28 7.44 9.44 -5.10
CA LEU A 28 8.84 9.12 -5.34
C LEU A 28 9.67 9.21 -4.07
N GLY A 29 9.43 10.22 -3.25
CA GLY A 29 10.18 10.38 -2.00
C GLY A 29 9.93 9.27 -1.01
N VAL A 30 8.67 8.84 -0.87
CA VAL A 30 8.35 7.74 0.03
C VAL A 30 8.96 6.44 -0.49
N ALA A 31 8.84 6.20 -1.81
CA ALA A 31 9.41 4.99 -2.40
C ALA A 31 10.92 4.96 -2.20
N GLU A 32 11.57 6.10 -2.34
CA GLU A 32 13.01 6.19 -2.15
C GLU A 32 13.43 5.78 -0.73
N LYS A 33 12.68 6.23 0.25
CA LYS A 33 12.96 5.91 1.64
C LYS A 33 12.72 4.44 1.96
N LEU A 34 11.69 3.87 1.37
CA LEU A 34 11.27 2.51 1.72
C LEU A 34 11.91 1.44 0.86
N MET A 35 12.47 1.80 -0.29
CA MET A 35 12.95 0.83 -1.25
C MET A 35 13.97 -0.17 -0.66
N PRO A 36 14.94 0.26 0.16
CA PRO A 36 15.87 -0.71 0.74
C PRO A 36 15.18 -1.79 1.57
N LYS A 37 14.09 -1.42 2.24
CA LYS A 37 13.32 -2.39 3.02
C LYS A 37 12.39 -3.22 2.15
N LEU A 38 11.89 -2.63 1.07
CA LEU A 38 11.00 -3.34 0.16
C LEU A 38 11.71 -4.47 -0.57
N LYS A 39 13.00 -4.31 -0.83
CA LYS A 39 13.78 -5.34 -1.51
C LYS A 39 13.93 -6.61 -0.69
N THR A 40 13.88 -6.50 0.62
CA THR A 40 14.03 -7.63 1.52
C THR A 40 12.77 -7.78 2.37
N PHE A 41 11.62 -7.63 1.74
CA PHE A 41 10.36 -7.63 2.47
C PHE A 41 10.16 -8.94 3.24
N ASP A 42 9.84 -8.77 4.51
CA ASP A 42 9.50 -9.86 5.41
C ASP A 42 8.06 -9.63 5.87
N PRO A 43 7.16 -10.59 5.66
CA PRO A 43 5.76 -10.41 6.07
C PRO A 43 5.57 -10.12 7.54
N SER A 44 6.57 -10.40 8.38
CA SER A 44 6.48 -10.08 9.80
C SER A 44 6.94 -8.67 10.13
N ASP A 45 7.42 -7.90 9.14
CA ASP A 45 7.81 -6.52 9.37
C ASP A 45 6.56 -5.63 9.28
N PHE A 46 5.77 -5.67 10.34
CA PHE A 46 4.50 -4.96 10.38
C PHE A 46 4.69 -3.44 10.36
N ALA A 47 5.80 -2.95 10.90
CA ALA A 47 6.07 -1.52 10.85
C ALA A 47 6.23 -1.05 9.40
N LEU A 48 6.90 -1.84 8.58
CA LEU A 48 7.04 -1.50 7.16
C LEU A 48 5.69 -1.50 6.47
N VAL A 49 4.84 -2.48 6.74
CA VAL A 49 3.51 -2.54 6.15
C VAL A 49 2.71 -1.30 6.52
N ALA A 50 2.76 -0.88 7.78
CA ALA A 50 2.06 0.32 8.22
C ALA A 50 2.61 1.57 7.53
N ASP A 51 3.92 1.65 7.36
CA ASP A 51 4.54 2.78 6.67
C ASP A 51 4.13 2.84 5.20
N VAL A 52 4.10 1.69 4.53
CA VAL A 52 3.69 1.61 3.13
C VAL A 52 2.22 2.02 2.99
N ALA A 53 1.36 1.47 3.85
CA ALA A 53 -0.06 1.79 3.80
C ALA A 53 -0.29 3.27 4.07
N TYR A 54 0.41 3.84 5.05
CA TYR A 54 0.25 5.25 5.36
C TYR A 54 0.73 6.12 4.21
N GLY A 55 1.89 5.81 3.63
CA GLY A 55 2.40 6.58 2.50
C GLY A 55 1.46 6.58 1.32
N SER A 56 0.74 5.47 1.14
CA SER A 56 -0.24 5.34 0.07
C SER A 56 -1.54 6.06 0.41
N LEU A 57 -2.14 5.72 1.56
CA LEU A 57 -3.49 6.20 1.89
C LEU A 57 -3.55 7.69 2.14
N LYS A 58 -2.50 8.29 2.70
CA LYS A 58 -2.56 9.72 3.03
C LYS A 58 -2.72 10.60 1.79
N ARG A 59 -2.35 10.11 0.62
CA ARG A 59 -2.50 10.87 -0.61
C ARG A 59 -3.96 11.00 -1.02
N ASN A 60 -4.78 10.02 -0.68
CA ASN A 60 -6.21 10.04 -0.98
C ASN A 60 -7.06 10.44 0.22
N TYR A 61 -6.51 10.28 1.43
CA TYR A 61 -7.22 10.60 2.68
C TYR A 61 -6.29 11.45 3.55
N PRO A 62 -6.23 12.77 3.29
CA PRO A 62 -5.22 13.62 3.95
C PRO A 62 -5.30 13.62 5.48
N ASP A 63 -6.47 13.31 6.03
CA ASP A 63 -6.68 13.33 7.48
C ASP A 63 -6.25 12.03 8.17
N ILE A 64 -5.92 10.99 7.39
CA ILE A 64 -5.63 9.69 7.98
C ILE A 64 -4.31 9.73 8.74
N THR A 65 -4.24 8.94 9.80
CA THR A 65 -3.02 8.87 10.60
C THR A 65 -2.43 7.48 10.53
N ARG A 66 -1.11 7.39 10.75
CA ARG A 66 -0.45 6.09 10.80
C ARG A 66 -0.98 5.25 11.96
N ASP A 67 -1.27 5.90 13.09
CA ASP A 67 -1.79 5.17 14.25
C ASP A 67 -3.14 4.55 13.95
N PHE A 68 -4.01 5.26 13.24
CA PHE A 68 -5.29 4.67 12.85
C PHE A 68 -5.08 3.45 11.97
N ILE A 69 -4.17 3.55 11.01
CA ILE A 69 -3.90 2.45 10.08
C ILE A 69 -3.38 1.23 10.84
N ALA A 70 -2.42 1.44 11.73
CA ALA A 70 -1.76 0.35 12.43
C ALA A 70 -2.63 -0.27 13.51
N ASP A 71 -3.43 0.56 14.20
CA ASP A 71 -4.16 0.09 15.37
C ASP A 71 -5.61 -0.24 15.10
N GLU A 72 -6.22 0.42 14.09
CA GLU A 72 -7.66 0.29 13.86
C GLU A 72 -8.00 -0.35 12.53
N LEU A 73 -7.27 0.00 11.47
CA LEU A 73 -7.68 -0.40 10.13
C LEU A 73 -7.16 -1.78 9.74
N LEU A 74 -5.88 -2.04 9.96
CA LEU A 74 -5.24 -3.24 9.43
C LEU A 74 -5.00 -4.28 10.51
N ASP A 75 -5.28 -5.52 10.16
CA ASP A 75 -4.92 -6.68 10.96
C ASP A 75 -3.77 -7.40 10.28
N VAL A 76 -3.15 -8.32 11.01
CA VAL A 76 -2.06 -9.12 10.47
C VAL A 76 -2.47 -9.82 9.17
N GLY A 77 -3.72 -10.23 9.07
CA GLY A 77 -4.21 -10.93 7.87
C GLY A 77 -4.27 -10.05 6.63
N HIS A 78 -4.16 -8.74 6.77
CA HIS A 78 -4.22 -7.83 5.62
C HIS A 78 -2.85 -7.56 4.98
N VAL A 79 -1.77 -8.05 5.57
CA VAL A 79 -0.41 -7.69 5.17
C VAL A 79 -0.16 -7.91 3.68
N ASN A 80 -0.45 -9.11 3.18
CA ASN A 80 -0.16 -9.41 1.78
C ASN A 80 -1.04 -8.61 0.83
N ASP A 81 -2.32 -8.50 1.15
CA ASP A 81 -3.26 -7.78 0.28
C ASP A 81 -2.90 -6.30 0.17
N VAL A 82 -2.56 -5.68 1.30
CA VAL A 82 -2.16 -4.28 1.31
C VAL A 82 -0.89 -4.08 0.50
N PHE A 83 0.09 -4.96 0.74
CA PHE A 83 1.37 -4.83 0.07
C PHE A 83 1.21 -4.94 -1.45
N GLU A 84 0.47 -5.96 -1.91
CA GLU A 84 0.23 -6.16 -3.33
C GLU A 84 -0.53 -4.99 -3.93
N THR A 85 -1.53 -4.49 -3.21
CA THR A 85 -2.35 -3.39 -3.72
C THR A 85 -1.52 -2.14 -3.90
N VAL A 86 -0.67 -1.79 -2.91
CA VAL A 86 0.16 -0.60 -3.01
C VAL A 86 1.24 -0.75 -4.07
N MET A 87 1.87 -1.92 -4.15
CA MET A 87 2.89 -2.15 -5.16
C MET A 87 2.30 -2.08 -6.55
N GLY A 88 1.12 -2.67 -6.75
CA GLY A 88 0.43 -2.61 -8.03
C GLY A 88 0.07 -1.18 -8.42
N ALA A 89 -0.47 -0.41 -7.48
CA ALA A 89 -0.84 0.98 -7.72
C ALA A 89 0.38 1.83 -8.06
N SER A 90 1.53 1.50 -7.45
CA SER A 90 2.77 2.24 -7.64
C SER A 90 3.51 1.84 -8.91
N GLY A 91 3.07 0.79 -9.58
CA GLY A 91 3.76 0.28 -10.75
C GLY A 91 5.04 -0.45 -10.42
N LEU A 92 5.21 -0.87 -9.17
CA LEU A 92 6.39 -1.61 -8.74
C LEU A 92 6.13 -3.10 -8.85
N VAL A 93 7.14 -3.82 -9.35
CA VAL A 93 7.02 -5.25 -9.43
C VAL A 93 7.47 -5.83 -8.12
N TYR A 94 6.51 -6.44 -7.44
CA TYR A 94 6.84 -7.12 -6.21
C TYR A 94 7.13 -8.56 -6.55
N THR A 95 8.40 -8.92 -6.50
CA THR A 95 8.64 -10.17 -6.91
C THR A 95 9.59 -10.91 -6.48
N GLY A 96 9.52 -11.61 -6.19
CA GLY A 96 10.22 -12.54 -6.25
C GLY A 96 10.29 -13.12 -7.53
N ASP A 97 9.71 -13.21 -8.30
CA ASP A 97 9.85 -13.84 -9.49
C ASP A 97 9.33 -13.39 -10.68
N GLU A 98 9.30 -13.35 -10.89
CA GLU A 98 8.87 -12.95 -11.81
C GLU A 98 8.13 -12.94 -12.58
N PRO A 99 8.10 -12.94 -13.12
CA PRO A 99 7.44 -12.80 -13.93
C PRO A 99 7.01 -12.86 -14.78
N GLN A 100 7.16 -12.58 -14.87
CA GLN A 100 6.89 -12.48 -15.71
C GLN A 100 6.35 -12.26 -16.36
N GLU A 101 6.47 -12.02 -16.50
CA GLU A 101 6.13 -11.73 -17.27
C GLU A 101 5.75 -11.59 -17.71
N GLY A 102 5.93 -11.68 -17.94
CA GLY A 102 5.77 -11.40 -18.60
C GLY A 102 5.30 -11.16 -18.82
N ASP A 103 5.52 -10.92 -18.79
CA ASP A 103 5.21 -10.65 -19.22
C ASP A 103 4.88 -10.42 -19.50
N SER A 104 5.04 -10.30 -19.53
CA SER A 104 4.91 -10.03 -20.02
C SER A 104 4.77 -9.96 -20.40
N GLY A 105 4.87 -10.04 -20.57
CA GLY A 105 5.08 -9.90 -21.14
C GLY A 105 5.06 -9.96 -21.43
N GLU A 106 5.13 -9.70 -21.52
CA GLU A 106 5.35 -9.72 -21.93
C GLU A 106 5.36 -9.82 -22.17
#